data_6d47b844ca6aa2aaf18a4b319c771d3f
#
_entry.id   6d47b844ca6aa2aaf18a4b319c771d3f
#
_cell.length_a   1.000
_cell.length_b   1.000
_cell.length_c   1.000
_cell.angle_alpha   90.00
_cell.angle_beta   90.00
_cell.angle_gamma   90.00
#
_symmetry.space_group_name_H-M   'P 1'
#
loop_
_entity.id
_entity.type
_entity.pdbx_description
1 polymer ?
#
loop_
_entity_poly.entity_id
_entity_poly.type
_entity_poly.pdbx_seq_one_letter_code
_entity_poly.pdbx_strand_id
1 'polypeptide(L)'
;MTRSITPLLLAALISLHAETATPKTSKPESENIIAIYGDAAAAPTPPGGWTFQWNERSQIGDSSGYAPLSYDEKAKAYGVRDASGVLRSDAPSYTLSRDVFAMPDKNGVARCYIASFKLSADSAGDVWINHGNLRTPFTDGTEVQVYVNEELKAQKHFAQDRLAHVFQFKLGPLKKDDVIHLAVVPKATSRKAGGRLLYVIEDCPPGQVPEAPSNIISPTLGASTPQFGVNGKIGTSYADKHRSQCEAVVATRPELVFVGDSITARWPQEVLEARFGKHSPLNLGIGGDWIQNVLWRVQNGTLDKAAPKVVVLLIGTNNLTGKFTPDEITADIGALLKAIQSKTAQSKILLLGILPRGASIKDGVNETIRQTNTKLAALSDQKQVFFLDVCDKLIEPDGSISPTVMPDKLHVAGPGYTRWMEAMGPTLDKLLNEHP
;
A
#
# COMPACT_ATOMS: atom_id res chain seq x y z
N MET A 1 23.96 -82.16 18.17
CA MET A 1 25.26 -81.58 18.57
C MET A 1 25.75 -80.73 17.44
N THR A 2 25.70 -79.48 17.57
CA THR A 2 26.61 -78.46 16.97
C THR A 2 25.95 -77.09 17.13
N ARG A 3 26.55 -76.30 17.96
CA ARG A 3 26.14 -74.90 18.27
C ARG A 3 26.59 -74.00 17.14
N SER A 4 25.61 -73.23 16.63
CA SER A 4 25.86 -72.12 15.73
C SER A 4 26.04 -70.85 16.52
N ILE A 5 27.13 -70.16 16.30
CA ILE A 5 27.48 -68.86 16.89
C ILE A 5 27.09 -67.77 15.86
N THR A 6 26.19 -66.92 16.24
CA THR A 6 25.81 -65.72 15.45
C THR A 6 26.66 -64.53 15.88
N PRO A 7 27.30 -63.78 14.99
CA PRO A 7 27.95 -62.51 15.37
C PRO A 7 26.93 -61.36 15.36
N LEU A 8 26.91 -60.62 16.48
CA LEU A 8 26.24 -59.33 16.58
C LEU A 8 26.94 -58.30 15.71
N LEU A 9 26.22 -57.74 14.73
CA LEU A 9 26.61 -56.52 14.06
C LEU A 9 26.03 -55.36 14.85
N LEU A 10 26.88 -54.53 15.45
CA LEU A 10 26.55 -53.27 16.09
C LEU A 10 26.44 -52.22 15.02
N ALA A 11 25.21 -51.87 14.57
CA ALA A 11 24.95 -50.77 13.69
C ALA A 11 24.80 -49.51 14.54
N ALA A 12 25.81 -48.63 14.50
CA ALA A 12 25.74 -47.30 15.08
C ALA A 12 24.77 -46.46 14.22
N LEU A 13 23.59 -46.19 14.75
CA LEU A 13 22.69 -45.15 14.21
C LEU A 13 23.30 -43.79 14.53
N ILE A 14 23.91 -43.16 13.57
CA ILE A 14 24.18 -41.74 13.57
C ILE A 14 22.85 -41.06 13.24
N SER A 15 22.19 -40.59 14.28
CA SER A 15 21.03 -39.69 14.14
C SER A 15 21.52 -38.35 13.65
N LEU A 16 21.46 -38.11 12.35
CA LEU A 16 21.53 -36.75 11.81
C LEU A 16 20.20 -36.05 12.17
N HIS A 17 20.25 -35.28 13.24
CA HIS A 17 19.25 -34.21 13.44
C HIS A 17 19.53 -33.13 12.39
N ALA A 18 18.85 -33.20 11.27
CA ALA A 18 18.69 -32.03 10.44
C ALA A 18 17.79 -31.06 11.24
N GLU A 19 18.43 -30.12 11.92
CA GLU A 19 17.69 -28.91 12.33
C GLU A 19 17.14 -28.27 11.06
N THR A 20 15.89 -28.49 10.80
CA THR A 20 15.11 -27.65 9.87
C THR A 20 15.07 -26.29 10.54
N ALA A 21 16.00 -25.42 10.13
CA ALA A 21 15.91 -24.02 10.42
C ALA A 21 14.57 -23.52 9.83
N THR A 22 13.59 -23.36 10.68
CA THR A 22 12.39 -22.58 10.39
C THR A 22 12.89 -21.21 9.94
N PRO A 23 12.48 -20.69 8.78
CA PRO A 23 12.81 -19.33 8.41
C PRO A 23 12.28 -18.45 9.54
N LYS A 24 13.19 -17.79 10.25
CA LYS A 24 12.81 -16.70 11.14
C LYS A 24 12.09 -15.69 10.26
N THR A 25 10.77 -15.62 10.39
CA THR A 25 10.00 -14.47 9.92
C THR A 25 10.49 -13.28 10.74
N SER A 26 11.48 -12.58 10.18
CA SER A 26 11.88 -11.30 10.74
C SER A 26 10.67 -10.39 10.65
N LYS A 27 10.22 -9.84 11.79
CA LYS A 27 9.44 -8.61 11.83
C LYS A 27 10.03 -7.65 10.83
N PRO A 28 9.24 -6.82 10.12
CA PRO A 28 9.79 -5.65 9.47
C PRO A 28 10.35 -4.78 10.59
N GLU A 29 11.64 -4.87 10.79
CA GLU A 29 12.33 -4.12 11.84
C GLU A 29 12.40 -2.68 11.34
N SER A 30 11.61 -1.83 11.97
CA SER A 30 11.73 -0.37 11.85
C SER A 30 13.16 0.12 12.22
N GLU A 31 13.97 -0.74 12.76
CA GLU A 31 15.35 -0.48 13.18
C GLU A 31 16.32 -0.30 11.99
N ASN A 32 16.02 -0.83 10.82
CA ASN A 32 16.88 -0.73 9.64
C ASN A 32 16.55 0.48 8.74
N ILE A 33 15.44 1.16 8.95
CA ILE A 33 15.05 2.30 8.14
C ILE A 33 15.86 3.53 8.53
N ILE A 34 16.72 3.99 7.60
CA ILE A 34 17.51 5.22 7.78
C ILE A 34 16.67 6.46 7.46
N ALA A 35 15.86 6.39 6.40
CA ALA A 35 15.11 7.54 5.92
C ALA A 35 13.88 7.15 5.11
N ILE A 36 12.83 7.98 5.18
CA ILE A 36 11.58 7.82 4.45
C ILE A 36 11.37 9.04 3.57
N TYR A 37 11.42 8.85 2.23
CA TYR A 37 11.17 9.92 1.28
C TYR A 37 9.78 10.55 1.45
N GLY A 38 8.76 9.72 1.68
CA GLY A 38 7.40 10.18 1.85
C GLY A 38 7.21 11.18 2.98
N ASP A 39 7.93 11.02 4.08
CA ASP A 39 7.88 11.93 5.23
C ASP A 39 8.65 13.23 4.94
N ALA A 40 9.83 13.10 4.34
CA ALA A 40 10.62 14.26 3.94
C ALA A 40 9.91 15.12 2.89
N ALA A 41 9.32 14.49 1.89
CA ALA A 41 8.59 15.16 0.81
C ALA A 41 7.33 15.89 1.26
N ALA A 42 6.86 15.61 2.44
CA ALA A 42 5.64 16.18 2.97
C ALA A 42 5.88 17.39 3.87
N ALA A 43 7.12 17.68 4.22
CA ALA A 43 7.47 18.79 5.09
C ALA A 43 7.82 20.05 4.26
N PRO A 44 7.32 21.23 4.65
CA PRO A 44 7.76 22.51 4.07
C PRO A 44 9.25 22.77 4.26
N THR A 45 9.84 22.15 5.26
CA THR A 45 11.29 22.11 5.47
C THR A 45 11.70 20.65 5.57
N PRO A 46 12.50 20.12 4.62
CA PRO A 46 12.92 18.72 4.67
C PRO A 46 13.66 18.41 5.98
N PRO A 47 13.43 17.25 6.61
CA PRO A 47 14.18 16.82 7.78
C PRO A 47 15.66 16.59 7.44
N GLY A 48 16.51 16.50 8.45
CA GLY A 48 17.97 16.38 8.29
C GLY A 48 18.39 15.33 7.29
N GLY A 49 19.39 15.65 6.48
CA GLY A 49 19.90 14.79 5.42
C GLY A 49 19.21 14.93 4.05
N TRP A 50 17.97 15.38 4.01
CA TRP A 50 17.25 15.54 2.75
C TRP A 50 17.46 16.90 2.10
N THR A 51 17.64 16.88 0.77
CA THR A 51 17.58 18.06 -0.10
C THR A 51 16.82 17.74 -1.38
N PHE A 52 16.02 18.70 -1.87
CA PHE A 52 15.27 18.57 -3.12
C PHE A 52 15.84 19.55 -4.12
N GLN A 53 16.22 19.04 -5.27
CA GLN A 53 17.07 19.72 -6.23
C GLN A 53 16.60 19.46 -7.67
N TRP A 54 17.19 20.13 -8.60
CA TRP A 54 17.06 19.89 -10.02
C TRP A 54 18.38 20.16 -10.73
N ASN A 55 18.56 19.61 -11.92
CA ASN A 55 19.70 19.94 -12.77
C ASN A 55 19.34 21.04 -13.77
N GLU A 56 20.12 22.11 -13.79
CA GLU A 56 19.90 23.22 -14.73
C GLU A 56 20.61 23.00 -16.06
N ARG A 57 21.83 22.48 -16.07
CA ARG A 57 22.70 22.40 -17.24
C ARG A 57 23.52 21.14 -17.35
N SER A 58 23.60 20.34 -16.31
CA SER A 58 24.47 19.16 -16.25
C SER A 58 23.75 17.89 -16.59
N GLN A 59 24.52 16.87 -16.94
CA GLN A 59 24.05 15.50 -16.95
C GLN A 59 23.76 15.04 -15.52
N ILE A 60 22.82 14.10 -15.38
CA ILE A 60 22.59 13.43 -14.11
C ILE A 60 23.88 12.70 -13.72
N GLY A 61 24.27 12.79 -12.44
CA GLY A 61 25.52 12.26 -11.91
C GLY A 61 26.59 13.34 -11.63
N ASP A 62 26.46 14.53 -12.22
CA ASP A 62 27.28 15.68 -11.84
C ASP A 62 26.52 16.55 -10.83
N SER A 63 26.75 16.30 -9.54
CA SER A 63 26.06 16.99 -8.46
C SER A 63 26.42 18.48 -8.36
N SER A 64 27.54 18.93 -8.96
CA SER A 64 27.93 20.34 -9.00
C SER A 64 26.94 21.23 -9.77
N GLY A 65 26.18 20.62 -10.67
CA GLY A 65 25.13 21.27 -11.45
C GLY A 65 23.74 21.20 -10.81
N TYR A 66 23.59 20.64 -9.61
CA TYR A 66 22.29 20.55 -8.94
C TYR A 66 21.96 21.83 -8.18
N ALA A 67 20.81 22.40 -8.46
CA ALA A 67 20.31 23.60 -7.79
C ALA A 67 19.11 23.26 -6.89
N PRO A 68 18.96 23.92 -5.73
CA PRO A 68 17.85 23.66 -4.84
C PRO A 68 16.51 24.09 -5.44
N LEU A 69 15.46 23.34 -5.14
CA LEU A 69 14.08 23.73 -5.38
C LEU A 69 13.62 24.64 -4.23
N SER A 70 12.85 25.67 -4.55
CA SER A 70 12.26 26.60 -3.56
C SER A 70 10.84 26.21 -3.23
N TYR A 71 10.50 26.24 -1.95
CA TYR A 71 9.13 25.99 -1.50
C TYR A 71 8.22 27.20 -1.71
N ASP A 72 7.01 26.95 -2.16
CA ASP A 72 5.96 27.95 -2.31
C ASP A 72 4.77 27.61 -1.40
N GLU A 73 4.53 28.47 -0.40
CA GLU A 73 3.45 28.29 0.57
C GLU A 73 2.06 28.28 -0.07
N LYS A 74 1.83 29.11 -1.09
CA LYS A 74 0.54 29.21 -1.76
C LYS A 74 0.26 27.99 -2.64
N ALA A 75 1.26 27.56 -3.37
CA ALA A 75 1.16 26.38 -4.23
C ALA A 75 1.27 25.06 -3.46
N LYS A 76 1.76 25.09 -2.20
CA LYS A 76 2.13 23.88 -1.42
C LYS A 76 3.04 22.96 -2.22
N ALA A 77 4.03 23.54 -2.89
CA ALA A 77 4.91 22.85 -3.82
C ALA A 77 6.33 23.41 -3.77
N TYR A 78 7.28 22.53 -4.06
CA TYR A 78 8.65 22.93 -4.38
C TYR A 78 8.81 23.06 -5.87
N GLY A 79 9.57 24.06 -6.32
CA GLY A 79 9.83 24.26 -7.73
C GLY A 79 10.88 25.32 -8.00
N VAL A 80 11.09 25.63 -9.28
CA VAL A 80 12.00 26.67 -9.74
C VAL A 80 11.21 27.97 -9.88
N ARG A 81 11.72 29.06 -9.31
CA ARG A 81 11.10 30.39 -9.45
C ARG A 81 11.67 31.14 -10.63
N ASP A 82 10.85 31.91 -11.29
CA ASP A 82 11.26 32.90 -12.26
C ASP A 82 11.74 34.20 -11.59
N ALA A 83 12.16 35.16 -12.40
CA ALA A 83 12.65 36.46 -11.91
C ALA A 83 11.56 37.28 -11.16
N SER A 84 10.29 36.98 -11.36
CA SER A 84 9.17 37.61 -10.63
C SER A 84 8.82 36.86 -9.33
N GLY A 85 9.52 35.78 -9.03
CA GLY A 85 9.29 34.95 -7.85
C GLY A 85 8.16 33.94 -7.96
N VAL A 86 7.60 33.77 -9.15
CA VAL A 86 6.52 32.79 -9.43
C VAL A 86 7.10 31.43 -9.80
N LEU A 87 6.48 30.34 -9.35
CA LEU A 87 6.90 29.01 -9.74
C LEU A 87 6.70 28.78 -11.25
N ARG A 88 7.74 28.33 -11.91
CA ARG A 88 7.76 28.05 -13.35
C ARG A 88 6.99 26.76 -13.64
N SER A 89 6.08 26.81 -14.62
CA SER A 89 5.33 25.64 -15.08
C SER A 89 6.14 24.72 -16.02
N ASP A 90 7.25 25.23 -16.55
CA ASP A 90 8.16 24.54 -17.51
C ASP A 90 9.42 23.99 -16.83
N ALA A 91 9.44 23.92 -15.52
CA ALA A 91 10.57 23.45 -14.71
C ALA A 91 10.16 22.30 -13.80
N PRO A 92 11.11 21.51 -13.30
CA PRO A 92 10.85 20.46 -12.34
C PRO A 92 10.19 20.98 -11.06
N SER A 93 9.28 20.19 -10.53
CA SER A 93 8.58 20.50 -9.29
C SER A 93 8.13 19.24 -8.57
N TYR A 94 7.83 19.38 -7.27
CA TYR A 94 7.06 18.38 -6.57
C TYR A 94 6.06 19.04 -5.60
N THR A 95 4.97 18.38 -5.34
CA THR A 95 3.93 18.83 -4.42
C THR A 95 4.04 18.11 -3.09
N LEU A 96 3.48 18.68 -2.02
CA LEU A 96 3.40 18.00 -0.72
C LEU A 96 2.47 16.76 -0.77
N SER A 97 1.74 16.54 -1.87
CA SER A 97 1.05 15.29 -2.18
C SER A 97 1.96 14.22 -2.80
N ARG A 98 3.26 14.50 -2.91
CA ARG A 98 4.31 13.61 -3.45
C ARG A 98 4.26 13.39 -4.95
N ASP A 99 3.56 14.25 -5.66
CA ASP A 99 3.61 14.26 -7.11
C ASP A 99 4.88 14.98 -7.55
N VAL A 100 5.75 14.27 -8.24
CA VAL A 100 7.02 14.76 -8.78
C VAL A 100 6.92 14.93 -10.28
N PHE A 101 7.53 15.98 -10.80
CA PHE A 101 7.51 16.29 -12.21
C PHE A 101 8.92 16.68 -12.68
N ALA A 102 9.27 16.19 -13.86
CA ALA A 102 10.49 16.54 -14.56
C ALA A 102 10.15 16.84 -16.02
N MET A 103 10.92 17.72 -16.68
CA MET A 103 10.67 18.13 -18.06
C MET A 103 11.97 18.35 -18.81
N PRO A 104 12.06 17.99 -20.10
CA PRO A 104 13.15 18.46 -20.95
C PRO A 104 13.01 19.97 -21.18
N ASP A 105 14.13 20.66 -21.34
CA ASP A 105 14.13 22.01 -21.83
C ASP A 105 13.85 22.06 -23.34
N LYS A 106 13.77 23.28 -23.92
CA LYS A 106 13.53 23.48 -25.34
C LYS A 106 14.62 22.90 -26.28
N ASN A 107 15.78 22.56 -25.73
CA ASN A 107 16.91 21.98 -26.45
C ASN A 107 16.99 20.45 -26.21
N GLY A 108 16.03 19.85 -25.50
CA GLY A 108 16.02 18.44 -25.14
C GLY A 108 16.92 18.05 -23.97
N VAL A 109 17.48 19.04 -23.25
CA VAL A 109 18.24 18.75 -22.03
C VAL A 109 17.29 18.33 -20.93
N ALA A 110 17.54 17.17 -20.32
CA ALA A 110 16.72 16.63 -19.27
C ALA A 110 16.83 17.49 -17.99
N ARG A 111 15.74 18.16 -17.63
CA ARG A 111 15.60 18.86 -16.37
C ARG A 111 14.91 17.95 -15.37
N CYS A 112 15.72 17.26 -14.57
CA CYS A 112 15.27 16.21 -13.69
C CYS A 112 14.89 16.76 -12.31
N TYR A 113 13.87 16.15 -11.69
CA TYR A 113 13.67 16.24 -10.27
C TYR A 113 14.65 15.31 -9.56
N ILE A 114 15.32 15.79 -8.52
CA ILE A 114 16.33 15.06 -7.76
C ILE A 114 16.02 15.15 -6.27
N ALA A 115 15.80 14.00 -5.64
CA ALA A 115 15.75 13.88 -4.19
C ALA A 115 17.09 13.33 -3.70
N SER A 116 17.77 14.06 -2.84
CA SER A 116 19.07 13.68 -2.31
C SER A 116 19.01 13.46 -0.82
N PHE A 117 19.67 12.40 -0.35
CA PHE A 117 19.80 12.09 1.07
C PHE A 117 21.26 11.86 1.44
N LYS A 118 21.76 12.62 2.42
CA LYS A 118 23.13 12.53 2.93
C LYS A 118 23.15 11.66 4.19
N LEU A 119 24.00 10.63 4.20
CA LEU A 119 24.17 9.74 5.34
C LEU A 119 24.87 10.48 6.52
N SER A 120 24.35 10.25 7.71
CA SER A 120 24.92 10.83 8.95
C SER A 120 25.95 9.90 9.63
N ALA A 121 26.02 8.63 9.22
CA ALA A 121 26.91 7.60 9.74
C ALA A 121 27.27 6.59 8.65
N ASP A 122 28.32 5.75 8.88
CA ASP A 122 28.60 4.58 8.08
C ASP A 122 27.44 3.60 8.18
N SER A 123 27.11 2.92 7.07
CA SER A 123 26.13 1.83 7.09
C SER A 123 26.69 0.59 7.80
N ALA A 124 25.81 -0.13 8.50
CA ALA A 124 26.16 -1.39 9.14
C ALA A 124 26.28 -2.54 8.13
N GLY A 125 25.60 -2.42 6.99
CA GLY A 125 25.59 -3.41 5.93
C GLY A 125 25.33 -2.79 4.56
N ASP A 126 24.50 -3.47 3.76
CA ASP A 126 24.12 -2.96 2.45
C ASP A 126 22.97 -1.95 2.58
N VAL A 127 23.15 -0.77 2.03
CA VAL A 127 22.08 0.22 1.89
C VAL A 127 21.20 -0.13 0.68
N TRP A 128 19.91 -0.01 0.86
CA TRP A 128 18.91 -0.28 -0.17
C TRP A 128 17.95 0.91 -0.32
N ILE A 129 17.55 1.18 -1.55
CA ILE A 129 16.28 1.85 -1.80
C ILE A 129 15.23 0.76 -1.89
N ASN A 130 14.29 0.75 -0.95
CA ASN A 130 13.25 -0.26 -0.83
C ASN A 130 11.86 0.35 -0.80
N HIS A 131 10.84 -0.50 -0.93
CA HIS A 131 9.44 -0.09 -1.01
C HIS A 131 9.20 1.05 -2.03
N GLY A 132 10.06 1.11 -3.05
CA GLY A 132 9.94 2.06 -4.13
C GLY A 132 8.63 1.88 -4.87
N ASN A 133 7.88 2.97 -5.04
CA ASN A 133 6.63 3.00 -5.77
C ASN A 133 6.56 4.27 -6.60
N LEU A 134 6.40 4.14 -7.91
CA LEU A 134 6.19 5.25 -8.82
C LEU A 134 4.91 5.00 -9.62
N ARG A 135 3.93 5.87 -9.46
CA ARG A 135 2.72 5.88 -10.29
C ARG A 135 2.84 6.97 -11.35
N THR A 136 2.78 6.60 -12.62
CA THR A 136 3.04 7.49 -13.77
C THR A 136 1.78 7.86 -14.58
N PRO A 137 0.75 8.51 -14.00
CA PRO A 137 -0.49 8.78 -14.72
C PRO A 137 -0.40 9.94 -15.73
N PHE A 138 0.69 10.71 -15.71
CA PHE A 138 0.76 12.01 -16.36
C PHE A 138 1.80 12.12 -17.48
N THR A 139 2.47 11.01 -17.87
CA THR A 139 3.72 11.13 -18.65
C THR A 139 3.84 10.08 -19.76
N ASP A 140 4.71 10.35 -20.72
CA ASP A 140 5.03 9.44 -21.84
C ASP A 140 6.11 8.41 -21.47
N GLY A 141 6.30 8.16 -20.21
CA GLY A 141 7.32 7.31 -19.64
C GLY A 141 8.31 8.09 -18.77
N THR A 142 8.83 7.43 -17.78
CA THR A 142 9.73 8.01 -16.77
C THR A 142 10.85 7.04 -16.50
N GLU A 143 12.05 7.55 -16.29
CA GLU A 143 13.16 6.77 -15.78
C GLU A 143 13.51 7.24 -14.38
N VAL A 144 13.76 6.30 -13.47
CA VAL A 144 14.37 6.58 -12.19
C VAL A 144 15.82 6.14 -12.25
N GLN A 145 16.73 7.04 -11.91
CA GLN A 145 18.15 6.78 -11.77
C GLN A 145 18.58 7.05 -10.35
N VAL A 146 19.44 6.19 -9.81
CA VAL A 146 19.98 6.31 -8.46
C VAL A 146 21.49 6.38 -8.52
N TYR A 147 22.02 7.45 -7.97
CA TYR A 147 23.46 7.66 -7.84
C TYR A 147 23.85 7.66 -6.36
N VAL A 148 25.05 7.21 -6.08
CA VAL A 148 25.73 7.46 -4.82
C VAL A 148 26.93 8.36 -5.14
N ASN A 149 26.89 9.56 -4.58
CA ASN A 149 27.75 10.66 -5.02
C ASN A 149 27.59 10.90 -6.53
N GLU A 150 28.58 10.57 -7.34
CA GLU A 150 28.55 10.72 -8.80
C GLU A 150 28.45 9.38 -9.55
N GLU A 151 28.43 8.24 -8.83
CA GLU A 151 28.39 6.91 -9.43
C GLU A 151 26.95 6.42 -9.61
N LEU A 152 26.57 6.08 -10.85
CA LEU A 152 25.27 5.45 -11.13
C LEU A 152 25.23 4.02 -10.55
N LYS A 153 24.36 3.80 -9.57
CA LYS A 153 24.18 2.48 -8.91
C LYS A 153 23.03 1.68 -9.49
N ALA A 154 21.95 2.36 -9.91
CA ALA A 154 20.78 1.69 -10.46
C ALA A 154 19.98 2.62 -11.37
N GLN A 155 19.25 2.00 -12.32
CA GLN A 155 18.27 2.70 -13.15
C GLN A 155 17.13 1.78 -13.54
N LYS A 156 15.92 2.34 -13.72
CA LYS A 156 14.74 1.61 -14.19
C LYS A 156 13.81 2.52 -14.98
N HIS A 157 13.37 2.02 -16.13
CA HIS A 157 12.36 2.69 -16.95
C HIS A 157 10.96 2.24 -16.55
N PHE A 158 10.03 3.19 -16.50
CA PHE A 158 8.61 2.99 -16.23
C PHE A 158 7.78 3.51 -17.39
N ALA A 159 6.93 2.64 -17.93
CA ALA A 159 6.01 3.01 -19.00
C ALA A 159 4.87 3.90 -18.46
N GLN A 160 4.24 4.64 -19.37
CA GLN A 160 3.01 5.36 -19.07
C GLN A 160 1.80 4.41 -19.15
N ASP A 161 1.38 3.86 -18.07
CA ASP A 161 0.26 2.91 -18.03
C ASP A 161 -0.73 3.16 -16.89
N ARG A 162 -0.60 4.27 -16.17
CA ARG A 162 -1.40 4.62 -14.97
C ARG A 162 -1.26 3.64 -13.80
N LEU A 163 -0.36 2.68 -13.90
CA LEU A 163 -0.10 1.70 -12.87
C LEU A 163 0.90 2.24 -11.86
N ALA A 164 0.93 1.64 -10.70
CA ALA A 164 2.00 1.86 -9.75
C ALA A 164 3.09 0.81 -10.02
N HIS A 165 4.30 1.28 -10.21
CA HIS A 165 5.46 0.44 -10.45
C HIS A 165 6.28 0.35 -9.17
N VAL A 166 6.51 -0.85 -8.69
CA VAL A 166 7.40 -1.09 -7.56
C VAL A 166 8.85 -1.23 -8.01
N PHE A 167 9.77 -0.77 -7.17
CA PHE A 167 11.18 -0.95 -7.40
C PHE A 167 11.96 -1.12 -6.10
N GLN A 168 13.08 -1.79 -6.22
CA GLN A 168 14.05 -2.00 -5.16
C GLN A 168 15.44 -1.94 -5.79
N PHE A 169 16.36 -1.24 -5.14
CA PHE A 169 17.74 -1.11 -5.62
C PHE A 169 18.73 -1.33 -4.49
N LYS A 170 19.68 -2.25 -4.72
CA LYS A 170 20.82 -2.43 -3.82
C LYS A 170 21.90 -1.40 -4.15
N LEU A 171 22.33 -0.64 -3.16
CA LEU A 171 23.39 0.37 -3.32
C LEU A 171 24.74 -0.12 -2.80
N GLY A 172 24.74 -1.15 -1.95
CA GLY A 172 25.94 -1.64 -1.28
C GLY A 172 26.24 -0.90 0.03
N PRO A 173 27.38 -1.19 0.67
CA PRO A 173 27.79 -0.49 1.88
C PRO A 173 28.19 0.96 1.56
N LEU A 174 27.71 1.89 2.37
CA LEU A 174 27.94 3.33 2.21
C LEU A 174 28.62 3.91 3.45
N LYS A 175 29.30 5.03 3.28
CA LYS A 175 30.02 5.75 4.32
C LYS A 175 29.25 6.97 4.79
N LYS A 176 29.59 7.42 5.99
CA LYS A 176 29.18 8.75 6.46
C LYS A 176 29.54 9.79 5.39
N ASP A 177 28.62 10.73 5.22
CA ASP A 177 28.69 11.82 4.24
C ASP A 177 28.48 11.41 2.77
N ASP A 178 28.34 10.12 2.44
CA ASP A 178 27.85 9.71 1.12
C ASP A 178 26.45 10.26 0.87
N VAL A 179 26.20 10.66 -0.37
CA VAL A 179 24.92 11.22 -0.79
C VAL A 179 24.24 10.32 -1.81
N ILE A 180 23.06 9.88 -1.48
CA ILE A 180 22.17 9.15 -2.39
C ILE A 180 21.34 10.16 -3.17
N HIS A 181 21.41 10.16 -4.49
CA HIS A 181 20.60 10.98 -5.38
C HIS A 181 19.63 10.07 -6.14
N LEU A 182 18.34 10.21 -5.92
CA LEU A 182 17.31 9.60 -6.75
C LEU A 182 16.76 10.64 -7.71
N ALA A 183 17.01 10.44 -9.01
CA ALA A 183 16.57 11.34 -10.06
C ALA A 183 15.37 10.76 -10.81
N VAL A 184 14.35 11.59 -11.01
CA VAL A 184 13.23 11.32 -11.92
C VAL A 184 13.55 12.00 -13.25
N VAL A 185 13.74 11.19 -14.29
CA VAL A 185 14.29 11.61 -15.58
C VAL A 185 13.20 11.58 -16.64
N PRO A 186 12.96 12.69 -17.37
CA PRO A 186 12.07 12.69 -18.51
C PRO A 186 12.73 11.97 -19.71
N LYS A 187 11.96 11.22 -20.49
CA LYS A 187 12.43 10.72 -21.78
C LYS A 187 12.56 11.88 -22.78
N ALA A 188 13.53 11.79 -23.69
CA ALA A 188 13.90 12.86 -24.61
C ALA A 188 12.76 13.42 -25.48
N THR A 189 11.70 12.63 -25.71
CA THR A 189 10.50 13.03 -26.45
C THR A 189 9.35 13.44 -25.55
N SER A 190 9.49 13.30 -24.25
CA SER A 190 8.43 13.51 -23.27
C SER A 190 8.29 14.99 -22.95
N ARG A 191 7.05 15.48 -22.94
CA ARG A 191 6.74 16.84 -22.49
C ARG A 191 6.79 16.95 -20.95
N LYS A 192 6.51 15.86 -20.27
CA LYS A 192 6.44 15.79 -18.80
C LYS A 192 6.66 14.36 -18.35
N ALA A 193 7.57 14.16 -17.44
CA ALA A 193 7.83 12.86 -16.79
C ALA A 193 7.56 12.97 -15.29
N GLY A 194 7.21 11.88 -14.66
CA GLY A 194 7.00 11.85 -13.21
C GLY A 194 5.70 11.15 -12.82
N GLY A 195 5.26 11.45 -11.64
CA GLY A 195 4.11 10.83 -11.01
C GLY A 195 4.21 10.87 -9.50
N ARG A 196 3.43 10.04 -8.82
CA ARG A 196 3.55 9.92 -7.36
C ARG A 196 4.70 8.99 -7.02
N LEU A 197 5.70 9.50 -6.29
CA LEU A 197 6.90 8.79 -5.89
C LEU A 197 6.91 8.52 -4.39
N LEU A 198 7.25 7.30 -4.01
CA LEU A 198 7.48 6.87 -2.62
C LEU A 198 8.66 5.90 -2.58
N TYR A 199 9.47 5.93 -1.53
CA TYR A 199 10.49 4.93 -1.21
C TYR A 199 11.03 5.13 0.21
N VAL A 200 11.73 4.13 0.71
CA VAL A 200 12.51 4.21 1.93
C VAL A 200 13.98 3.90 1.65
N ILE A 201 14.87 4.36 2.51
CA ILE A 201 16.27 4.00 2.52
C ILE A 201 16.49 3.13 3.75
N GLU A 202 16.99 1.92 3.54
CA GLU A 202 17.22 0.92 4.59
C GLU A 202 18.68 0.50 4.62
N ASP A 203 19.23 0.32 5.83
CA ASP A 203 20.55 -0.25 6.08
C ASP A 203 20.39 -1.70 6.58
N CYS A 204 20.55 -2.64 5.69
CA CYS A 204 20.36 -4.05 6.00
C CYS A 204 21.66 -4.69 6.47
N PRO A 205 21.66 -5.40 7.61
CA PRO A 205 22.82 -6.14 8.09
C PRO A 205 23.43 -7.05 7.02
N PRO A 206 24.73 -7.33 7.06
CA PRO A 206 25.41 -8.17 6.07
C PRO A 206 24.70 -9.52 5.87
N GLY A 207 24.43 -9.87 4.62
CA GLY A 207 23.74 -11.11 4.26
C GLY A 207 22.22 -11.08 4.39
N GLN A 208 21.64 -10.00 4.86
CA GLN A 208 20.20 -9.79 4.82
C GLN A 208 19.81 -9.04 3.54
N VAL A 209 18.71 -9.47 2.94
CA VAL A 209 18.05 -8.77 1.85
C VAL A 209 16.74 -8.26 2.42
N PRO A 210 16.42 -6.96 2.30
CA PRO A 210 15.13 -6.47 2.75
C PRO A 210 14.01 -7.19 2.00
N GLU A 211 12.89 -7.39 2.66
CA GLU A 211 11.73 -8.00 2.02
C GLU A 211 11.44 -7.25 0.71
N ALA A 212 11.50 -7.99 -0.39
CA ALA A 212 11.14 -7.41 -1.67
C ALA A 212 9.71 -6.85 -1.56
N PRO A 213 9.44 -5.65 -2.10
CA PRO A 213 8.08 -5.17 -2.20
C PRO A 213 7.29 -6.30 -2.84
N SER A 214 6.37 -6.87 -2.06
CA SER A 214 5.83 -8.20 -2.34
C SER A 214 5.20 -8.24 -3.74
N ASN A 215 5.84 -8.96 -4.67
CA ASN A 215 5.32 -9.30 -5.99
C ASN A 215 4.11 -10.28 -5.92
N ILE A 216 3.57 -10.51 -4.73
CA ILE A 216 2.38 -11.37 -4.52
C ILE A 216 1.13 -10.70 -5.09
N ILE A 217 1.21 -9.42 -5.38
CA ILE A 217 0.14 -8.65 -5.99
C ILE A 217 0.46 -8.58 -7.48
N SER A 218 -0.55 -8.85 -8.30
CA SER A 218 -0.48 -8.71 -9.75
C SER A 218 0.51 -7.61 -10.17
N PRO A 219 1.41 -7.83 -11.14
CA PRO A 219 2.35 -6.81 -11.61
C PRO A 219 1.69 -5.49 -12.00
N THR A 220 0.39 -5.53 -12.27
CA THR A 220 -0.46 -4.38 -12.57
C THR A 220 -0.82 -3.56 -11.33
N LEU A 221 -0.63 -4.08 -10.13
CA LEU A 221 -1.22 -3.52 -8.93
C LEU A 221 -0.25 -2.92 -7.92
N GLY A 222 0.96 -2.70 -8.26
CA GLY A 222 2.09 -2.12 -7.50
C GLY A 222 1.83 -1.23 -6.28
N ALA A 223 0.77 -1.48 -5.52
CA ALA A 223 0.33 -0.64 -4.43
C ALA A 223 0.29 -1.35 -3.08
N SER A 224 1.10 -2.38 -2.88
CA SER A 224 1.19 -3.05 -1.58
C SER A 224 2.01 -2.30 -0.55
N THR A 225 2.69 -1.25 -0.95
CA THR A 225 3.33 -0.36 0.00
C THR A 225 2.25 0.47 0.67
N PRO A 226 2.21 0.56 2.02
CA PRO A 226 1.30 1.47 2.67
C PRO A 226 1.50 2.83 2.03
N GLN A 227 0.49 3.29 1.32
CA GLN A 227 0.48 4.64 0.82
C GLN A 227 0.40 5.52 2.06
N PHE A 228 1.53 5.99 2.51
CA PHE A 228 1.60 6.94 3.58
C PHE A 228 0.72 8.13 3.20
N GLY A 229 -0.50 8.13 3.71
CA GLY A 229 -1.45 9.20 3.54
C GLY A 229 -2.30 9.13 2.27
N VAL A 230 -3.57 8.89 2.50
CA VAL A 230 -4.65 9.23 1.60
C VAL A 230 -4.94 10.73 1.78
N ASN A 231 -5.22 11.44 0.72
CA ASN A 231 -5.53 12.87 0.71
C ASN A 231 -4.36 13.81 1.09
N GLY A 232 -3.11 13.49 0.75
CA GLY A 232 -1.98 14.41 0.92
C GLY A 232 -1.57 14.66 2.37
N LYS A 233 -2.15 13.96 3.32
CA LYS A 233 -1.71 13.94 4.72
C LYS A 233 -0.82 12.73 4.96
N ILE A 234 0.33 13.01 5.22
CA ILE A 234 1.61 12.37 5.41
C ILE A 234 1.66 11.14 6.28
N GLY A 235 2.50 10.33 5.90
CA GLY A 235 3.35 9.29 6.35
C GLY A 235 3.15 8.70 7.72
N THR A 236 3.39 9.42 8.70
CA THR A 236 3.18 9.02 10.08
C THR A 236 1.74 8.57 10.32
N SER A 237 0.76 9.21 9.68
CA SER A 237 -0.65 8.91 9.94
C SER A 237 -1.12 7.54 9.47
N TYR A 238 -0.59 6.94 8.39
CA TYR A 238 -1.00 5.60 7.95
C TYR A 238 -0.30 4.52 8.77
N ALA A 239 1.02 4.62 8.92
CA ALA A 239 1.79 3.70 9.75
C ALA A 239 1.33 3.75 11.21
N ASP A 240 1.05 4.95 11.73
CA ASP A 240 0.53 5.12 13.09
C ASP A 240 -0.88 4.55 13.23
N LYS A 241 -1.76 4.77 12.24
CA LYS A 241 -3.08 4.11 12.23
C LYS A 241 -2.97 2.60 12.21
N HIS A 242 -2.11 2.06 11.33
CA HIS A 242 -1.89 0.62 11.27
C HIS A 242 -1.37 0.10 12.61
N ARG A 243 -0.37 0.76 13.21
CA ARG A 243 0.15 0.41 14.54
C ARG A 243 -0.94 0.45 15.60
N SER A 244 -1.69 1.56 15.68
CA SER A 244 -2.81 1.68 16.62
C SER A 244 -3.88 0.62 16.42
N GLN A 245 -4.14 0.19 15.18
CA GLN A 245 -5.06 -0.92 14.92
C GLN A 245 -4.50 -2.27 15.42
N CYS A 246 -3.21 -2.53 15.21
CA CYS A 246 -2.57 -3.73 15.77
C CYS A 246 -2.63 -3.74 17.30
N GLU A 247 -2.37 -2.61 17.93
CA GLU A 247 -2.49 -2.43 19.39
C GLU A 247 -3.93 -2.62 19.87
N ALA A 248 -4.90 -2.03 19.16
CA ALA A 248 -6.32 -2.19 19.49
C ALA A 248 -6.79 -3.65 19.40
N VAL A 249 -6.36 -4.39 18.37
CA VAL A 249 -6.65 -5.83 18.24
C VAL A 249 -6.14 -6.61 19.45
N VAL A 250 -4.92 -6.32 19.90
CA VAL A 250 -4.33 -6.99 21.08
C VAL A 250 -5.08 -6.64 22.36
N ALA A 251 -5.47 -5.37 22.50
CA ALA A 251 -6.15 -4.87 23.70
C ALA A 251 -7.60 -5.37 23.82
N THR A 252 -8.35 -5.33 22.70
CA THR A 252 -9.78 -5.64 22.68
C THR A 252 -10.08 -7.12 22.51
N ARG A 253 -9.16 -7.88 21.88
CA ARG A 253 -9.38 -9.29 21.49
C ARG A 253 -10.75 -9.51 20.84
N PRO A 254 -11.02 -8.83 19.71
CA PRO A 254 -12.35 -8.78 19.14
C PRO A 254 -12.79 -10.16 18.61
N GLU A 255 -14.04 -10.53 18.86
CA GLU A 255 -14.68 -11.67 18.20
C GLU A 255 -15.20 -11.30 16.80
N LEU A 256 -15.39 -10.01 16.52
CA LEU A 256 -15.89 -9.49 15.27
C LEU A 256 -15.01 -8.32 14.79
N VAL A 257 -14.45 -8.44 13.60
CA VAL A 257 -13.66 -7.36 13.01
C VAL A 257 -14.22 -6.95 11.66
N PHE A 258 -14.20 -5.64 11.39
CA PHE A 258 -14.55 -5.04 10.10
C PHE A 258 -13.30 -4.54 9.41
N VAL A 259 -13.00 -5.04 8.23
CA VAL A 259 -11.81 -4.72 7.46
C VAL A 259 -12.20 -4.09 6.14
N GLY A 260 -11.59 -2.97 5.77
CA GLY A 260 -11.90 -2.29 4.53
C GLY A 260 -11.35 -0.86 4.42
N ASP A 261 -11.98 -0.07 3.56
CA ASP A 261 -11.58 1.30 3.25
C ASP A 261 -12.38 2.37 4.02
N SER A 262 -12.60 3.55 3.39
CA SER A 262 -13.36 4.65 4.01
C SER A 262 -14.82 4.32 4.29
N ILE A 263 -15.42 3.44 3.52
CA ILE A 263 -16.81 3.03 3.71
C ILE A 263 -16.92 2.24 5.03
N THR A 264 -15.98 1.36 5.27
CA THR A 264 -15.85 0.63 6.54
C THR A 264 -15.45 1.58 7.68
N ALA A 265 -14.43 2.43 7.48
CA ALA A 265 -13.93 3.33 8.51
C ALA A 265 -14.98 4.33 9.05
N ARG A 266 -15.95 4.70 8.22
CA ARG A 266 -17.02 5.64 8.59
C ARG A 266 -18.20 4.98 9.27
N TRP A 267 -18.20 3.67 9.47
CA TRP A 267 -19.28 3.01 10.21
C TRP A 267 -19.29 3.52 11.64
N PRO A 268 -20.41 4.06 12.13
CA PRO A 268 -20.48 4.57 13.50
C PRO A 268 -20.23 3.45 14.51
N GLN A 269 -19.22 3.62 15.37
CA GLN A 269 -18.82 2.60 16.33
C GLN A 269 -19.97 2.27 17.30
N GLU A 270 -20.73 3.28 17.70
CA GLU A 270 -21.89 3.13 18.59
C GLU A 270 -22.99 2.23 17.99
N VAL A 271 -23.13 2.21 16.65
CA VAL A 271 -24.10 1.32 15.97
C VAL A 271 -23.61 -0.11 16.00
N LEU A 272 -22.30 -0.32 15.80
CA LEU A 272 -21.68 -1.65 15.92
C LEU A 272 -21.76 -2.17 17.34
N GLU A 273 -21.48 -1.34 18.33
CA GLU A 273 -21.54 -1.70 19.75
C GLU A 273 -22.97 -1.99 20.22
N ALA A 274 -23.93 -1.17 19.82
CA ALA A 274 -25.33 -1.39 20.17
C ALA A 274 -25.86 -2.72 19.65
N ARG A 275 -25.40 -3.16 18.46
CA ARG A 275 -25.87 -4.39 17.81
C ARG A 275 -25.04 -5.63 18.17
N PHE A 276 -23.72 -5.48 18.25
CA PHE A 276 -22.78 -6.57 18.38
C PHE A 276 -21.83 -6.43 19.59
N GLY A 277 -22.10 -5.56 20.54
CA GLY A 277 -21.21 -5.25 21.68
C GLY A 277 -20.72 -6.47 22.45
N LYS A 278 -21.57 -7.51 22.58
CA LYS A 278 -21.18 -8.79 23.22
C LYS A 278 -20.02 -9.52 22.50
N HIS A 279 -19.73 -9.17 21.24
CA HIS A 279 -18.67 -9.73 20.40
C HIS A 279 -17.49 -8.79 20.25
N SER A 280 -17.43 -7.71 21.05
CA SER A 280 -16.35 -6.71 21.01
C SER A 280 -16.01 -6.27 19.58
N PRO A 281 -16.95 -5.70 18.82
CA PRO A 281 -16.73 -5.38 17.40
C PRO A 281 -15.65 -4.33 17.26
N LEU A 282 -14.67 -4.56 16.35
CA LEU A 282 -13.59 -3.65 16.09
C LEU A 282 -13.55 -3.23 14.62
N ASN A 283 -13.59 -1.92 14.40
CA ASN A 283 -13.51 -1.34 13.07
C ASN A 283 -12.05 -1.07 12.68
N LEU A 284 -11.55 -1.84 11.70
CA LEU A 284 -10.20 -1.74 11.14
C LEU A 284 -10.18 -1.09 9.74
N GLY A 285 -11.20 -0.33 9.38
CA GLY A 285 -11.24 0.44 8.13
C GLY A 285 -10.23 1.58 8.11
N ILE A 286 -9.57 1.82 6.96
CA ILE A 286 -8.73 3.00 6.73
C ILE A 286 -9.18 3.70 5.46
N GLY A 287 -9.49 5.00 5.57
CA GLY A 287 -9.96 5.79 4.43
C GLY A 287 -8.99 5.78 3.26
N GLY A 288 -9.50 5.47 2.06
CA GLY A 288 -8.76 5.44 0.81
C GLY A 288 -7.94 4.18 0.57
N ASP A 289 -8.05 3.16 1.41
CA ASP A 289 -7.39 1.89 1.16
C ASP A 289 -7.85 1.28 -0.17
N TRP A 290 -6.89 0.75 -0.86
CA TRP A 290 -7.09 -0.19 -1.96
C TRP A 290 -6.96 -1.62 -1.44
N ILE A 291 -7.36 -2.61 -2.22
CA ILE A 291 -7.19 -4.04 -1.85
C ILE A 291 -5.75 -4.31 -1.41
N GLN A 292 -4.79 -3.73 -2.11
CA GLN A 292 -3.35 -3.87 -1.86
C GLN A 292 -2.91 -3.29 -0.51
N ASN A 293 -3.51 -2.18 -0.09
CA ASN A 293 -3.24 -1.60 1.22
C ASN A 293 -3.73 -2.52 2.34
N VAL A 294 -4.94 -3.07 2.17
CA VAL A 294 -5.52 -4.02 3.13
C VAL A 294 -4.71 -5.31 3.17
N LEU A 295 -4.30 -5.84 2.01
CA LEU A 295 -3.47 -7.04 1.91
C LEU A 295 -2.14 -6.82 2.66
N TRP A 296 -1.48 -5.68 2.43
CA TRP A 296 -0.26 -5.33 3.15
C TRP A 296 -0.50 -5.28 4.67
N ARG A 297 -1.55 -4.60 5.14
CA ARG A 297 -1.86 -4.52 6.58
C ARG A 297 -2.07 -5.89 7.21
N VAL A 298 -2.80 -6.76 6.53
CA VAL A 298 -3.04 -8.14 6.98
C VAL A 298 -1.73 -8.93 7.05
N GLN A 299 -0.87 -8.81 6.06
CA GLN A 299 0.44 -9.46 6.04
C GLN A 299 1.38 -8.92 7.12
N ASN A 300 1.25 -7.64 7.48
CA ASN A 300 2.14 -6.93 8.40
C ASN A 300 1.54 -6.71 9.79
N GLY A 301 0.68 -7.59 10.27
CA GLY A 301 0.37 -7.67 11.68
C GLY A 301 -1.05 -7.32 12.11
N THR A 302 -1.90 -6.74 11.25
CA THR A 302 -3.26 -6.32 11.66
C THR A 302 -4.06 -7.45 12.32
N LEU A 303 -3.88 -8.69 11.86
CA LEU A 303 -4.61 -9.85 12.39
C LEU A 303 -3.72 -10.88 13.10
N ASP A 304 -2.43 -10.64 13.28
CA ASP A 304 -1.47 -11.65 13.79
C ASP A 304 -1.79 -12.15 15.20
N LYS A 305 -2.43 -11.33 16.01
CA LYS A 305 -2.82 -11.67 17.39
C LYS A 305 -4.35 -11.65 17.58
N ALA A 306 -5.07 -11.59 16.46
CA ALA A 306 -6.53 -11.67 16.46
C ALA A 306 -6.97 -13.13 16.34
N ALA A 307 -8.04 -13.45 17.04
CA ALA A 307 -8.76 -14.72 16.86
C ALA A 307 -10.26 -14.41 16.72
N PRO A 308 -10.66 -13.56 15.75
CA PRO A 308 -12.06 -13.22 15.62
C PRO A 308 -12.87 -14.44 15.16
N LYS A 309 -14.10 -14.55 15.61
CA LYS A 309 -15.06 -15.51 15.06
C LYS A 309 -15.40 -15.16 13.60
N VAL A 310 -15.59 -13.86 13.36
CA VAL A 310 -15.97 -13.36 12.01
C VAL A 310 -15.14 -12.16 11.62
N VAL A 311 -14.66 -12.17 10.37
CA VAL A 311 -14.07 -11.03 9.67
C VAL A 311 -15.05 -10.58 8.60
N VAL A 312 -15.55 -9.34 8.69
CA VAL A 312 -16.35 -8.70 7.65
C VAL A 312 -15.41 -7.92 6.74
N LEU A 313 -15.39 -8.23 5.45
CA LEU A 313 -14.51 -7.60 4.46
C LEU A 313 -15.33 -6.83 3.43
N LEU A 314 -15.12 -5.52 3.33
CA LEU A 314 -15.62 -4.67 2.26
C LEU A 314 -14.50 -3.82 1.69
N ILE A 315 -14.10 -4.07 0.45
CA ILE A 315 -12.99 -3.39 -0.21
C ILE A 315 -13.15 -3.44 -1.73
N GLY A 316 -12.53 -2.50 -2.46
CA GLY A 316 -12.43 -2.53 -3.92
C GLY A 316 -12.98 -1.29 -4.62
N THR A 317 -13.79 -0.45 -3.95
CA THR A 317 -14.35 0.76 -4.58
C THR A 317 -13.25 1.73 -5.05
N ASN A 318 -12.13 1.82 -4.35
CA ASN A 318 -11.00 2.66 -4.73
C ASN A 318 -10.21 2.09 -5.92
N ASN A 319 -10.17 0.76 -6.07
CA ASN A 319 -9.58 0.09 -7.23
C ASN A 319 -10.36 0.42 -8.51
N LEU A 320 -11.71 0.49 -8.44
CA LEU A 320 -12.55 0.95 -9.57
C LEU A 320 -12.18 2.36 -10.03
N THR A 321 -11.84 3.26 -9.11
CA THR A 321 -11.34 4.60 -9.46
C THR A 321 -10.00 4.52 -10.20
N GLY A 322 -9.17 3.53 -9.90
CA GLY A 322 -7.94 3.18 -10.61
C GLY A 322 -8.16 2.47 -11.94
N LYS A 323 -9.42 2.25 -12.36
CA LYS A 323 -9.82 1.57 -13.59
C LYS A 323 -9.41 0.09 -13.67
N PHE A 324 -9.36 -0.57 -12.51
CA PHE A 324 -9.18 -2.02 -12.47
C PHE A 324 -10.39 -2.73 -13.05
N THR A 325 -10.12 -3.80 -13.77
CA THR A 325 -11.16 -4.66 -14.34
C THR A 325 -11.80 -5.56 -13.26
N PRO A 326 -13.01 -6.07 -13.49
CA PRO A 326 -13.62 -7.05 -12.59
C PRO A 326 -12.75 -8.25 -12.30
N ASP A 327 -11.97 -8.74 -13.28
CA ASP A 327 -11.08 -9.90 -13.11
C ASP A 327 -9.90 -9.58 -12.19
N GLU A 328 -9.27 -8.42 -12.36
CA GLU A 328 -8.17 -7.95 -11.52
C GLU A 328 -8.64 -7.77 -10.07
N ILE A 329 -9.78 -7.10 -9.86
CA ILE A 329 -10.35 -6.91 -8.51
C ILE A 329 -10.66 -8.25 -7.86
N THR A 330 -11.24 -9.19 -8.61
CA THR A 330 -11.59 -10.51 -8.09
C THR A 330 -10.35 -11.32 -7.71
N ALA A 331 -9.32 -11.31 -8.55
CA ALA A 331 -8.05 -11.99 -8.27
C ALA A 331 -7.38 -11.42 -7.00
N ASP A 332 -7.38 -10.10 -6.85
CA ASP A 332 -6.78 -9.42 -5.71
C ASP A 332 -7.55 -9.67 -4.40
N ILE A 333 -8.88 -9.63 -4.44
CA ILE A 333 -9.71 -10.01 -3.29
C ILE A 333 -9.48 -11.48 -2.96
N GLY A 334 -9.33 -12.37 -3.95
CA GLY A 334 -8.98 -13.76 -3.73
C GLY A 334 -7.63 -13.94 -3.00
N ALA A 335 -6.62 -13.15 -3.36
CA ALA A 335 -5.34 -13.14 -2.66
C ALA A 335 -5.46 -12.60 -1.22
N LEU A 336 -6.25 -11.54 -1.02
CA LEU A 336 -6.53 -10.98 0.30
C LEU A 336 -7.28 -11.98 1.20
N LEU A 337 -8.26 -12.70 0.68
CA LEU A 337 -8.98 -13.76 1.41
C LEU A 337 -8.00 -14.83 1.90
N LYS A 338 -7.10 -15.31 1.03
CA LYS A 338 -6.05 -16.26 1.43
C LYS A 338 -5.14 -15.73 2.54
N ALA A 339 -4.76 -14.46 2.47
CA ALA A 339 -3.96 -13.83 3.51
C ALA A 339 -4.72 -13.76 4.84
N ILE A 340 -6.00 -13.36 4.84
CA ILE A 340 -6.84 -13.38 6.05
C ILE A 340 -6.96 -14.80 6.61
N GLN A 341 -7.24 -15.78 5.76
CA GLN A 341 -7.34 -17.20 6.16
C GLN A 341 -6.05 -17.71 6.80
N SER A 342 -4.88 -17.33 6.26
CA SER A 342 -3.59 -17.73 6.84
C SER A 342 -3.33 -17.14 8.23
N LYS A 343 -3.89 -15.96 8.52
CA LYS A 343 -3.74 -15.27 9.81
C LYS A 343 -4.82 -15.70 10.82
N THR A 344 -5.99 -16.05 10.35
CA THR A 344 -7.17 -16.34 11.19
C THR A 344 -7.87 -17.63 10.70
N ALA A 345 -7.15 -18.74 10.77
CA ALA A 345 -7.58 -20.02 10.18
C ALA A 345 -8.95 -20.53 10.66
N GLN A 346 -9.35 -20.16 11.86
CA GLN A 346 -10.65 -20.57 12.43
C GLN A 346 -11.77 -19.56 12.15
N SER A 347 -11.46 -18.37 11.65
CA SER A 347 -12.46 -17.33 11.41
C SER A 347 -13.30 -17.63 10.19
N LYS A 348 -14.57 -17.28 10.25
CA LYS A 348 -15.42 -17.14 9.07
C LYS A 348 -15.22 -15.75 8.47
N ILE A 349 -15.24 -15.64 7.16
CA ILE A 349 -15.09 -14.38 6.44
C ILE A 349 -16.40 -14.06 5.74
N LEU A 350 -17.01 -12.93 6.10
CA LEU A 350 -18.16 -12.38 5.37
C LEU A 350 -17.65 -11.36 4.35
N LEU A 351 -17.48 -11.80 3.11
CA LEU A 351 -17.14 -10.92 1.99
C LEU A 351 -18.40 -10.20 1.53
N LEU A 352 -18.39 -8.87 1.58
CA LEU A 352 -19.47 -8.05 1.07
C LEU A 352 -19.22 -7.66 -0.38
N GLY A 353 -20.29 -7.57 -1.17
CA GLY A 353 -20.25 -6.99 -2.50
C GLY A 353 -19.84 -5.51 -2.43
N ILE A 354 -19.09 -5.05 -3.43
CA ILE A 354 -18.74 -3.62 -3.57
C ILE A 354 -20.04 -2.83 -3.73
N LEU A 355 -20.21 -1.79 -2.91
CA LEU A 355 -21.44 -1.00 -2.89
C LEU A 355 -21.61 -0.16 -4.17
N PRO A 356 -22.84 0.16 -4.57
CA PRO A 356 -23.11 1.02 -5.70
C PRO A 356 -22.59 2.44 -5.42
N ARG A 357 -22.36 3.21 -6.47
CA ARG A 357 -21.90 4.61 -6.37
C ARG A 357 -22.49 5.46 -7.47
N GLY A 358 -22.43 6.77 -7.32
CA GLY A 358 -23.07 7.71 -8.25
C GLY A 358 -24.48 8.09 -7.78
N ALA A 359 -25.27 8.61 -8.70
CA ALA A 359 -26.66 9.02 -8.42
C ALA A 359 -27.68 7.94 -8.80
N SER A 360 -27.29 6.97 -9.62
CA SER A 360 -28.16 5.91 -10.13
C SER A 360 -27.38 4.66 -10.49
N ILE A 361 -28.03 3.50 -10.45
CA ILE A 361 -27.47 2.24 -10.96
C ILE A 361 -27.15 2.31 -12.45
N LYS A 362 -27.68 3.28 -13.19
CA LYS A 362 -27.38 3.52 -14.61
C LYS A 362 -26.02 4.19 -14.83
N ASP A 363 -25.39 4.72 -13.79
CA ASP A 363 -24.03 5.26 -13.90
C ASP A 363 -23.06 4.12 -14.27
N GLY A 364 -22.27 4.32 -15.33
CA GLY A 364 -21.50 3.23 -15.97
C GLY A 364 -20.56 2.45 -15.04
N VAL A 365 -20.13 3.06 -13.93
CA VAL A 365 -19.33 2.36 -12.90
C VAL A 365 -20.12 1.24 -12.21
N ASN A 366 -21.45 1.35 -12.11
CA ASN A 366 -22.28 0.34 -11.46
C ASN A 366 -22.42 -0.94 -12.27
N GLU A 367 -22.27 -0.88 -13.59
CA GLU A 367 -22.17 -2.09 -14.40
C GLU A 367 -20.87 -2.86 -14.09
N THR A 368 -19.75 -2.13 -13.94
CA THR A 368 -18.48 -2.75 -13.51
C THR A 368 -18.59 -3.35 -12.10
N ILE A 369 -19.28 -2.66 -11.18
CA ILE A 369 -19.55 -3.16 -9.82
C ILE A 369 -20.36 -4.45 -9.89
N ARG A 370 -21.44 -4.48 -10.66
CA ARG A 370 -22.31 -5.65 -10.82
C ARG A 370 -21.53 -6.86 -11.36
N GLN A 371 -20.72 -6.64 -12.41
CA GLN A 371 -19.86 -7.69 -12.96
C GLN A 371 -18.84 -8.19 -11.94
N THR A 372 -18.24 -7.26 -11.17
CA THR A 372 -17.30 -7.62 -10.12
C THR A 372 -18.00 -8.43 -9.03
N ASN A 373 -19.14 -7.98 -8.52
CA ASN A 373 -19.86 -8.66 -7.45
C ASN A 373 -20.31 -10.07 -7.88
N THR A 374 -20.71 -10.25 -9.16
CA THR A 374 -21.01 -11.58 -9.72
C THR A 374 -19.80 -12.52 -9.62
N LYS A 375 -18.60 -12.01 -9.90
CA LYS A 375 -17.36 -12.79 -9.78
C LYS A 375 -16.96 -13.03 -8.32
N LEU A 376 -17.13 -12.02 -7.44
CA LEU A 376 -16.86 -12.15 -6.02
C LEU A 376 -17.73 -13.21 -5.35
N ALA A 377 -18.99 -13.36 -5.77
CA ALA A 377 -19.88 -14.40 -5.28
C ALA A 377 -19.30 -15.81 -5.48
N ALA A 378 -18.55 -16.03 -6.56
CA ALA A 378 -17.90 -17.31 -6.85
C ALA A 378 -16.69 -17.60 -5.93
N LEU A 379 -16.19 -16.63 -5.15
CA LEU A 379 -15.15 -16.86 -4.15
C LEU A 379 -15.69 -17.47 -2.84
N SER A 380 -17.00 -17.51 -2.68
CA SER A 380 -17.64 -18.10 -1.51
C SER A 380 -17.58 -19.64 -1.58
N ASP A 381 -17.04 -20.26 -0.55
CA ASP A 381 -17.02 -21.72 -0.40
C ASP A 381 -18.11 -22.22 0.55
N GLN A 382 -18.90 -21.33 1.14
CA GLN A 382 -19.97 -21.59 2.13
C GLN A 382 -19.48 -22.37 3.37
N LYS A 383 -18.17 -22.37 3.61
CA LYS A 383 -17.52 -23.03 4.76
C LYS A 383 -16.76 -22.03 5.60
N GLN A 384 -15.81 -21.33 4.99
CA GLN A 384 -15.02 -20.29 5.62
C GLN A 384 -15.29 -18.93 5.00
N VAL A 385 -15.51 -18.84 3.70
CA VAL A 385 -15.83 -17.59 2.98
C VAL A 385 -17.31 -17.60 2.60
N PHE A 386 -18.03 -16.59 3.06
CA PHE A 386 -19.44 -16.33 2.75
C PHE A 386 -19.53 -15.02 1.99
N PHE A 387 -20.36 -14.96 0.96
CA PHE A 387 -20.59 -13.76 0.19
C PHE A 387 -22.00 -13.20 0.46
N LEU A 388 -22.09 -11.88 0.60
CA LEU A 388 -23.35 -11.17 0.72
C LEU A 388 -23.31 -9.88 -0.09
N ASP A 389 -24.25 -9.73 -1.01
CA ASP A 389 -24.49 -8.47 -1.73
C ASP A 389 -25.65 -7.73 -1.07
N VAL A 390 -25.40 -6.51 -0.64
CA VAL A 390 -26.40 -5.62 -0.01
C VAL A 390 -26.76 -4.43 -0.90
N CYS A 391 -26.29 -4.39 -2.14
CA CYS A 391 -26.46 -3.26 -3.05
C CYS A 391 -27.93 -2.87 -3.21
N ASP A 392 -28.82 -3.84 -3.40
CA ASP A 392 -30.26 -3.60 -3.60
C ASP A 392 -30.94 -2.88 -2.43
N LYS A 393 -30.36 -2.95 -1.23
CA LYS A 393 -30.89 -2.27 -0.04
C LYS A 393 -30.54 -0.77 0.00
N LEU A 394 -29.57 -0.36 -0.79
CA LEU A 394 -29.09 1.02 -0.88
C LEU A 394 -29.64 1.77 -2.10
N ILE A 395 -30.40 1.06 -2.94
CA ILE A 395 -30.98 1.57 -4.19
C ILE A 395 -32.48 1.76 -4.00
N GLU A 396 -33.01 2.86 -4.47
CA GLU A 396 -34.45 3.12 -4.47
C GLU A 396 -35.16 2.34 -5.61
N PRO A 397 -36.49 2.12 -5.53
CA PRO A 397 -37.21 1.32 -6.53
C PRO A 397 -37.11 1.84 -7.98
N ASP A 398 -36.82 3.12 -8.18
CA ASP A 398 -36.62 3.74 -9.49
C ASP A 398 -35.17 3.58 -10.01
N GLY A 399 -34.30 2.94 -9.23
CA GLY A 399 -32.89 2.74 -9.53
C GLY A 399 -32.01 3.94 -9.15
N SER A 400 -32.55 4.95 -8.49
CA SER A 400 -31.74 6.06 -7.95
C SER A 400 -31.06 5.68 -6.63
N ILE A 401 -30.02 6.41 -6.28
CA ILE A 401 -29.34 6.31 -4.98
C ILE A 401 -29.61 7.62 -4.23
N SER A 402 -30.40 7.52 -3.17
CA SER A 402 -30.84 8.69 -2.41
C SER A 402 -29.64 9.43 -1.78
N PRO A 403 -29.60 10.78 -1.87
CA PRO A 403 -28.63 11.58 -1.14
C PRO A 403 -28.69 11.40 0.39
N THR A 404 -29.81 10.94 0.95
CA THR A 404 -29.90 10.61 2.37
C THR A 404 -29.19 9.31 2.71
N VAL A 405 -29.02 8.41 1.74
CA VAL A 405 -28.30 7.14 1.87
C VAL A 405 -26.82 7.31 1.54
N MET A 406 -26.50 8.05 0.46
CA MET A 406 -25.15 8.35 0.00
C MET A 406 -24.99 9.83 -0.40
N PRO A 407 -24.78 10.74 0.55
CA PRO A 407 -24.78 12.17 0.29
C PRO A 407 -23.70 12.65 -0.68
N ASP A 408 -22.54 12.01 -0.68
CA ASP A 408 -21.41 12.29 -1.58
C ASP A 408 -21.33 11.30 -2.75
N LYS A 409 -22.38 10.51 -2.97
CA LYS A 409 -22.48 9.49 -4.05
C LYS A 409 -21.48 8.35 -3.94
N LEU A 410 -20.92 8.14 -2.76
CA LEU A 410 -19.91 7.11 -2.49
C LEU A 410 -20.03 6.52 -1.08
N HIS A 411 -20.09 7.39 -0.08
CA HIS A 411 -20.08 6.96 1.31
C HIS A 411 -21.50 6.87 1.87
N VAL A 412 -21.74 5.77 2.55
CA VAL A 412 -23.01 5.52 3.24
C VAL A 412 -23.14 6.48 4.43
N ALA A 413 -24.32 6.95 4.70
CA ALA A 413 -24.65 7.80 5.84
C ALA A 413 -26.00 7.40 6.45
N GLY A 414 -26.24 7.80 7.70
CA GLY A 414 -27.51 7.70 8.42
C GLY A 414 -28.38 6.49 8.05
N PRO A 415 -29.52 6.73 7.33
CA PRO A 415 -30.44 5.65 6.95
C PRO A 415 -29.80 4.51 6.13
N GLY A 416 -28.73 4.81 5.40
CA GLY A 416 -28.01 3.78 4.63
C GLY A 416 -27.34 2.75 5.52
N TYR A 417 -26.76 3.16 6.65
CA TYR A 417 -26.19 2.20 7.61
C TYR A 417 -27.27 1.33 8.26
N THR A 418 -28.45 1.89 8.53
CA THR A 418 -29.60 1.11 9.05
C THR A 418 -29.99 0.03 8.04
N ARG A 419 -30.23 0.39 6.78
CA ARG A 419 -30.56 -0.54 5.70
C ARG A 419 -29.49 -1.64 5.52
N TRP A 420 -28.23 -1.23 5.59
CA TRP A 420 -27.11 -2.18 5.50
C TRP A 420 -27.07 -3.13 6.68
N MET A 421 -27.23 -2.62 7.91
CA MET A 421 -27.27 -3.44 9.13
C MET A 421 -28.44 -4.43 9.10
N GLU A 422 -29.61 -4.01 8.69
CA GLU A 422 -30.77 -4.89 8.52
C GLU A 422 -30.53 -6.01 7.53
N ALA A 423 -29.85 -5.71 6.41
CA ALA A 423 -29.51 -6.69 5.40
C ALA A 423 -28.41 -7.68 5.84
N MET A 424 -27.38 -7.17 6.51
CA MET A 424 -26.20 -7.96 6.91
C MET A 424 -26.43 -8.72 8.23
N GLY A 425 -27.20 -8.13 9.15
CA GLY A 425 -27.35 -8.59 10.52
C GLY A 425 -27.71 -10.09 10.65
N PRO A 426 -28.75 -10.58 9.97
CA PRO A 426 -29.11 -12.00 10.07
C PRO A 426 -28.00 -12.97 9.67
N THR A 427 -27.28 -12.64 8.59
CA THR A 427 -26.12 -13.46 8.15
C THR A 427 -25.01 -13.43 9.19
N LEU A 428 -24.70 -12.23 9.69
CA LEU A 428 -23.63 -12.05 10.67
C LEU A 428 -23.96 -12.73 12.02
N ASP A 429 -25.22 -12.62 12.50
CA ASP A 429 -25.69 -13.35 13.67
C ASP A 429 -25.52 -14.86 13.54
N LYS A 430 -25.90 -15.40 12.38
CA LYS A 430 -25.72 -16.83 12.07
C LYS A 430 -24.24 -17.21 12.15
N LEU A 431 -23.35 -16.48 11.47
CA LEU A 431 -21.92 -16.78 11.45
C LEU A 431 -21.26 -16.70 12.82
N LEU A 432 -21.67 -15.73 13.65
CA LEU A 432 -21.17 -15.57 15.01
C LEU A 432 -21.64 -16.68 15.96
N ASN A 433 -22.87 -17.19 15.78
CA ASN A 433 -23.44 -18.22 16.63
C ASN A 433 -23.03 -19.65 16.23
N GLU A 434 -22.70 -19.88 14.97
CA GLU A 434 -22.26 -21.18 14.46
C GLU A 434 -20.73 -21.40 14.58
N HIS A 435 -20.03 -20.48 15.21
CA HIS A 435 -18.60 -20.63 15.45
C HIS A 435 -18.41 -21.58 16.64
N PRO A 436 -17.61 -22.65 16.54
CA PRO A 436 -17.37 -23.63 17.60
C PRO A 436 -16.67 -23.02 18.82
#